data_d151ce2eed7e6a88301321c0557f69cf
#
_entry.id   d151ce2eed7e6a88301321c0557f69cf
#
_cell.length_a   1.000
_cell.length_b   1.000
_cell.length_c   1.000
_cell.angle_alpha   90.00
_cell.angle_beta   90.00
_cell.angle_gamma   90.00
#
_symmetry.space_group_name_H-M   'P 1'
#
loop_
_entity.id
_entity.type
_entity.pdbx_description
1 polymer ?
#
loop_
_entity_poly.entity_id
_entity_poly.type
_entity_poly.pdbx_seq_one_letter_code
_entity_poly.pdbx_strand_id
1 'polypeptide(L)'
;TLIPSVYRLPMIPFTPIHAGLIIGIATLLGIHWVVRKTTLGYQFRVMLMNKKAARHAGMCVPRLTVYGLLISGGLAGLAGAGDVLAVKGLFQGNWNPQYGMTAIPLVFLARLNGWAVIPLAFFFSFLAIGGEFVARDLGVPVFFVHVLEGLTLLFFAASEYFEKKWMRR
;
A
#
# COMPACT_ATOMS: atom_id res chain seq x y z
N THR A 1 8.26 -23.69 7.47
CA THR A 1 7.61 -24.82 6.76
C THR A 1 7.38 -24.44 5.30
N LEU A 2 7.83 -25.34 4.36
CA LEU A 2 7.62 -25.18 2.93
C LEU A 2 6.15 -25.38 2.59
N ILE A 3 5.59 -24.49 1.77
CA ILE A 3 4.24 -24.62 1.25
C ILE A 3 4.29 -25.55 0.03
N PRO A 4 3.50 -26.64 -0.02
CA PRO A 4 3.42 -27.51 -1.18
C PRO A 4 3.07 -26.72 -2.44
N SER A 5 3.65 -27.09 -3.58
CA SER A 5 3.46 -26.39 -4.87
C SER A 5 2.01 -26.25 -5.30
N VAL A 6 1.15 -27.18 -4.86
CA VAL A 6 -0.30 -27.17 -5.14
C VAL A 6 -1.02 -25.97 -4.55
N TYR A 7 -0.53 -25.40 -3.43
CA TYR A 7 -1.14 -24.25 -2.75
C TYR A 7 -0.47 -22.92 -3.12
N ARG A 8 0.56 -22.93 -3.97
CA ARG A 8 1.17 -21.70 -4.46
C ARG A 8 0.31 -21.09 -5.56
N LEU A 9 0.28 -19.76 -5.60
CA LEU A 9 -0.41 -19.08 -6.70
C LEU A 9 0.26 -19.42 -8.03
N PRO A 10 -0.52 -19.80 -9.07
CA PRO A 10 0.02 -20.17 -10.36
C PRO A 10 0.74 -18.97 -11.01
N MET A 11 1.86 -19.25 -11.67
CA MET A 11 2.52 -18.28 -12.54
C MET A 11 1.70 -18.17 -13.84
N ILE A 12 1.62 -16.97 -14.38
CA ILE A 12 0.98 -16.74 -15.67
C ILE A 12 1.91 -17.32 -16.75
N PRO A 13 1.41 -18.24 -17.62
CA PRO A 13 2.23 -18.78 -18.69
C PRO A 13 2.83 -17.66 -19.54
N PHE A 14 4.12 -17.79 -19.88
CA PHE A 14 4.95 -16.84 -20.64
C PHE A 14 5.40 -15.56 -19.93
N THR A 15 5.09 -15.36 -18.63
CA THR A 15 5.57 -14.19 -17.88
C THR A 15 6.00 -14.60 -16.48
N PRO A 16 7.05 -13.97 -15.90
CA PRO A 16 7.45 -14.22 -14.51
C PRO A 16 6.47 -13.58 -13.48
N ILE A 17 5.23 -13.33 -13.90
CA ILE A 17 4.23 -12.63 -13.11
C ILE A 17 3.31 -13.67 -12.44
N HIS A 18 3.12 -13.54 -11.12
CA HIS A 18 2.21 -14.38 -10.36
C HIS A 18 0.76 -13.86 -10.44
N ALA A 19 -0.21 -14.76 -10.34
CA ALA A 19 -1.63 -14.42 -10.27
C ALA A 19 -1.95 -13.42 -9.13
N GLY A 20 -1.11 -13.32 -8.12
CA GLY A 20 -1.19 -12.32 -7.05
C GLY A 20 -1.24 -10.88 -7.55
N LEU A 21 -0.55 -10.54 -8.65
CA LEU A 21 -0.62 -9.21 -9.25
C LEU A 21 -2.03 -8.90 -9.78
N ILE A 22 -2.66 -9.86 -10.43
CA ILE A 22 -4.03 -9.69 -10.95
C ILE A 22 -5.01 -9.47 -9.79
N ILE A 23 -4.87 -10.26 -8.71
CA ILE A 23 -5.68 -10.12 -7.51
C ILE A 23 -5.46 -8.74 -6.89
N GLY A 24 -4.21 -8.28 -6.79
CA GLY A 24 -3.86 -6.95 -6.29
C GLY A 24 -4.51 -5.82 -7.10
N ILE A 25 -4.40 -5.86 -8.42
CA ILE A 25 -5.02 -4.88 -9.32
C ILE A 25 -6.54 -4.93 -9.23
N ALA A 26 -7.14 -6.12 -9.25
CA ALA A 26 -8.59 -6.29 -9.11
C ALA A 26 -9.11 -5.74 -7.78
N THR A 27 -8.40 -6.00 -6.69
CA THR A 27 -8.71 -5.48 -5.36
C THR A 27 -8.62 -3.95 -5.32
N LEU A 28 -7.58 -3.37 -5.91
CA LEU A 28 -7.39 -1.92 -5.98
C LEU A 28 -8.51 -1.26 -6.79
N LEU A 29 -8.88 -1.81 -7.95
CA LEU A 29 -9.99 -1.33 -8.76
C LEU A 29 -11.33 -1.47 -8.03
N GLY A 30 -11.55 -2.58 -7.33
CA GLY A 30 -12.74 -2.82 -6.52
C GLY A 30 -12.88 -1.79 -5.41
N ILE A 31 -11.83 -1.54 -4.64
CA ILE A 31 -11.83 -0.52 -3.57
C ILE A 31 -12.02 0.87 -4.16
N HIS A 32 -11.35 1.19 -5.26
CA HIS A 32 -11.52 2.48 -5.94
C HIS A 32 -12.99 2.69 -6.38
N TRP A 33 -13.62 1.65 -6.92
CA TRP A 33 -15.03 1.68 -7.29
C TRP A 33 -15.93 1.87 -6.07
N VAL A 34 -15.70 1.11 -4.98
CA VAL A 34 -16.45 1.24 -3.72
C VAL A 34 -16.35 2.66 -3.18
N VAL A 35 -15.15 3.21 -3.10
CA VAL A 35 -14.91 4.57 -2.55
C VAL A 35 -15.53 5.65 -3.42
N ARG A 36 -15.57 5.48 -4.75
CA ARG A 36 -16.12 6.51 -5.65
C ARG A 36 -17.62 6.38 -5.94
N LYS A 37 -18.15 5.17 -5.97
CA LYS A 37 -19.49 4.89 -6.52
C LYS A 37 -20.50 4.40 -5.48
N THR A 38 -20.09 4.15 -4.22
CA THR A 38 -21.00 3.65 -3.20
C THR A 38 -21.30 4.67 -2.11
N THR A 39 -22.42 4.46 -1.41
CA THR A 39 -22.82 5.26 -0.24
C THR A 39 -21.79 5.19 0.89
N LEU A 40 -21.16 4.02 1.08
CA LEU A 40 -20.08 3.86 2.06
C LEU A 40 -18.90 4.76 1.73
N GLY A 41 -18.46 4.80 0.48
CA GLY A 41 -17.37 5.68 0.05
C GLY A 41 -17.69 7.15 0.22
N TYR A 42 -18.96 7.54 -0.01
CA TYR A 42 -19.43 8.89 0.27
C TYR A 42 -19.35 9.21 1.77
N GLN A 43 -19.86 8.32 2.63
CA GLN A 43 -19.82 8.48 4.08
C GLN A 43 -18.39 8.58 4.61
N PHE A 44 -17.45 7.78 4.10
CA PHE A 44 -16.04 7.88 4.44
C PHE A 44 -15.46 9.25 4.07
N ARG A 45 -15.74 9.76 2.87
CA ARG A 45 -15.26 11.08 2.45
C ARG A 45 -15.78 12.21 3.35
N VAL A 46 -17.08 12.21 3.65
CA VAL A 46 -17.66 13.22 4.56
C VAL A 46 -17.03 13.12 5.94
N MET A 47 -16.87 11.91 6.48
CA MET A 47 -16.24 11.68 7.78
C MET A 47 -14.79 12.17 7.82
N LEU A 48 -14.00 11.96 6.75
CA LEU A 48 -12.61 12.41 6.64
C LEU A 48 -12.50 13.93 6.56
N MET A 49 -13.44 14.60 5.88
CA MET A 49 -13.44 16.05 5.77
C MET A 49 -13.85 16.71 7.08
N ASN A 50 -14.93 16.25 7.70
CA ASN A 50 -15.43 16.81 8.96
C ASN A 50 -16.29 15.80 9.74
N LYS A 51 -15.70 15.24 10.81
CA LYS A 51 -16.37 14.28 11.70
C LYS A 51 -17.62 14.86 12.38
N LYS A 52 -17.62 16.17 12.71
CA LYS A 52 -18.79 16.82 13.33
C LYS A 52 -19.93 16.93 12.32
N ALA A 53 -19.64 17.38 11.09
CA ALA A 53 -20.63 17.45 10.03
C ALA A 53 -21.24 16.07 9.69
N ALA A 54 -20.42 15.02 9.64
CA ALA A 54 -20.90 13.65 9.45
C ALA A 54 -21.89 13.22 10.53
N ARG A 55 -21.61 13.53 11.80
CA ARG A 55 -22.54 13.25 12.92
C ARG A 55 -23.84 14.02 12.80
N HIS A 56 -23.79 15.29 12.46
CA HIS A 56 -24.99 16.11 12.24
C HIS A 56 -25.84 15.61 11.07
N ALA A 57 -25.22 15.04 10.06
CA ALA A 57 -25.89 14.38 8.94
C ALA A 57 -26.42 12.96 9.27
N GLY A 58 -26.43 12.57 10.55
CA GLY A 58 -26.93 11.26 10.99
C GLY A 58 -26.02 10.06 10.72
N MET A 59 -24.77 10.30 10.33
CA MET A 59 -23.82 9.21 10.06
C MET A 59 -23.23 8.67 11.37
N CYS A 60 -23.24 7.35 11.53
CA CYS A 60 -22.65 6.70 12.69
C CYS A 60 -21.11 6.59 12.55
N VAL A 61 -20.39 7.64 12.94
CA VAL A 61 -18.93 7.72 12.83
C VAL A 61 -18.19 6.52 13.45
N PRO A 62 -18.57 6.00 14.65
CA PRO A 62 -17.91 4.82 15.20
C PRO A 62 -18.03 3.58 14.30
N ARG A 63 -19.21 3.31 13.73
CA ARG A 63 -19.41 2.18 12.82
C ARG A 63 -18.57 2.31 11.55
N LEU A 64 -18.52 3.51 10.98
CA LEU A 64 -17.68 3.79 9.81
C LEU A 64 -16.20 3.57 10.11
N THR A 65 -15.73 3.97 11.28
CA THR A 65 -14.34 3.73 11.69
C THR A 65 -14.05 2.21 11.78
N VAL A 66 -14.96 1.43 12.37
CA VAL A 66 -14.81 -0.03 12.46
C VAL A 66 -14.80 -0.66 11.06
N TYR A 67 -15.70 -0.25 10.17
CA TYR A 67 -15.69 -0.75 8.78
C TYR A 67 -14.40 -0.39 8.04
N GLY A 68 -13.88 0.82 8.24
CA GLY A 68 -12.59 1.22 7.67
C GLY A 68 -11.44 0.34 8.17
N LEU A 69 -11.40 0.04 9.45
CA LEU A 69 -10.38 -0.84 10.05
C LEU A 69 -10.52 -2.28 9.54
N LEU A 70 -11.74 -2.81 9.46
CA LEU A 70 -11.98 -4.17 8.94
C LEU A 70 -11.55 -4.30 7.46
N ILE A 71 -11.92 -3.33 6.63
CA ILE A 71 -11.50 -3.31 5.21
C ILE A 71 -9.98 -3.22 5.11
N SER A 72 -9.36 -2.30 5.86
CA SER A 72 -7.91 -2.12 5.85
C SER A 72 -7.18 -3.38 6.34
N GLY A 73 -7.64 -3.98 7.45
CA GLY A 73 -7.08 -5.23 7.97
C GLY A 73 -7.25 -6.40 7.00
N GLY A 74 -8.42 -6.52 6.36
CA GLY A 74 -8.66 -7.53 5.34
C GLY A 74 -7.74 -7.38 4.13
N LEU A 75 -7.54 -6.15 3.65
CA LEU A 75 -6.60 -5.86 2.55
C LEU A 75 -5.15 -6.15 2.93
N ALA A 76 -4.74 -5.81 4.16
CA ALA A 76 -3.41 -6.13 4.66
C ALA A 76 -3.20 -7.66 4.76
N GLY A 77 -4.22 -8.40 5.21
CA GLY A 77 -4.21 -9.87 5.22
C GLY A 77 -4.09 -10.47 3.83
N LEU A 78 -4.83 -9.94 2.84
CA LEU A 78 -4.71 -10.36 1.44
C LEU A 78 -3.32 -10.08 0.86
N ALA A 79 -2.73 -8.93 1.18
CA ALA A 79 -1.37 -8.57 0.75
C ALA A 79 -0.34 -9.55 1.34
N GLY A 80 -0.42 -9.83 2.65
CA GLY A 80 0.46 -10.79 3.32
C GLY A 80 0.31 -12.22 2.79
N ALA A 81 -0.93 -12.67 2.57
CA ALA A 81 -1.19 -13.98 1.96
C ALA A 81 -0.64 -14.05 0.54
N GLY A 82 -0.81 -13.00 -0.26
CA GLY A 82 -0.27 -12.90 -1.62
C GLY A 82 1.26 -13.02 -1.63
N ASP A 83 1.94 -12.33 -0.72
CA ASP A 83 3.40 -12.38 -0.63
C ASP A 83 3.91 -13.78 -0.23
N VAL A 84 3.31 -14.42 0.76
CA VAL A 84 3.67 -15.77 1.20
C VAL A 84 3.38 -16.80 0.11
N LEU A 85 2.22 -16.74 -0.56
CA LEU A 85 1.79 -17.75 -1.52
C LEU A 85 2.36 -17.54 -2.93
N ALA A 86 2.62 -16.28 -3.33
CA ALA A 86 3.10 -15.96 -4.67
C ALA A 86 4.62 -15.84 -4.72
N VAL A 87 5.24 -15.18 -3.74
CA VAL A 87 6.65 -14.80 -3.82
C VAL A 87 7.54 -15.75 -3.01
N LYS A 88 7.23 -15.96 -1.74
CA LYS A 88 8.12 -16.69 -0.83
C LYS A 88 7.96 -18.21 -0.93
N GLY A 89 6.74 -18.73 -1.03
CA GLY A 89 6.46 -20.16 -1.01
C GLY A 89 6.84 -20.89 0.28
N LEU A 90 7.19 -20.13 1.33
CA LEU A 90 7.51 -20.65 2.66
C LEU A 90 7.06 -19.68 3.74
N PHE A 91 6.66 -20.22 4.87
CA PHE A 91 6.30 -19.42 6.04
C PHE A 91 7.52 -19.31 6.98
N GLN A 92 8.00 -18.08 7.17
CA GLN A 92 9.10 -17.74 8.07
C GLN A 92 8.57 -16.96 9.27
N GLY A 93 8.81 -17.46 10.49
CA GLY A 93 8.29 -16.84 11.71
C GLY A 93 8.85 -15.43 12.02
N ASN A 94 10.01 -15.08 11.50
CA ASN A 94 10.68 -13.79 11.77
C ASN A 94 10.73 -12.86 10.54
N TRP A 95 9.90 -13.15 9.52
CA TRP A 95 9.87 -12.34 8.32
C TRP A 95 8.90 -11.16 8.49
N ASN A 96 9.44 -9.97 8.47
CA ASN A 96 8.68 -8.73 8.50
C ASN A 96 9.25 -7.74 7.46
N PRO A 97 8.64 -7.65 6.27
CA PRO A 97 9.11 -6.78 5.20
C PRO A 97 8.81 -5.29 5.43
N GLN A 98 8.18 -4.94 6.54
CA GLN A 98 7.83 -3.57 6.94
C GLN A 98 7.03 -2.77 5.89
N TYR A 99 6.32 -3.43 4.98
CA TYR A 99 5.50 -2.78 3.94
C TYR A 99 4.48 -1.78 4.53
N GLY A 100 3.99 -2.03 5.75
CA GLY A 100 3.10 -1.10 6.43
C GLY A 100 3.77 0.25 6.75
N MET A 101 5.06 0.25 7.09
CA MET A 101 5.80 1.48 7.36
C MET A 101 6.01 2.30 6.08
N THR A 102 6.32 1.66 4.96
CA THR A 102 6.49 2.31 3.65
C THR A 102 5.14 2.78 3.07
N ALA A 103 4.04 2.06 3.36
CA ALA A 103 2.72 2.41 2.85
C ALA A 103 2.17 3.73 3.43
N ILE A 104 2.46 4.05 4.69
CA ILE A 104 1.94 5.27 5.34
C ILE A 104 2.40 6.54 4.60
N PRO A 105 3.69 6.82 4.44
CA PRO A 105 4.14 8.00 3.71
C PRO A 105 3.73 7.98 2.23
N LEU A 106 3.64 6.80 1.61
CA LEU A 106 3.17 6.65 0.23
C LEU A 106 1.73 7.16 0.05
N VAL A 107 0.83 6.83 0.99
CA VAL A 107 -0.57 7.31 0.96
C VAL A 107 -0.64 8.83 1.13
N PHE A 108 0.19 9.41 2.01
CA PHE A 108 0.27 10.86 2.15
C PHE A 108 0.78 11.53 0.88
N LEU A 109 1.81 10.99 0.26
CA LEU A 109 2.35 11.48 -0.99
C LEU A 109 1.35 11.38 -2.15
N ALA A 110 0.54 10.32 -2.19
CA ALA A 110 -0.55 10.15 -3.13
C ALA A 110 -1.72 11.12 -2.87
N ARG A 111 -1.67 11.94 -1.82
CA ARG A 111 -2.75 12.86 -1.41
C ARG A 111 -4.12 12.16 -1.33
N LEU A 112 -4.14 10.94 -0.84
CA LEU A 112 -5.34 10.08 -0.77
C LEU A 112 -5.99 9.81 -2.14
N ASN A 113 -5.26 10.03 -3.23
CA ASN A 113 -5.73 9.73 -4.58
C ASN A 113 -5.35 8.30 -4.96
N GLY A 114 -6.35 7.41 -5.09
CA GLY A 114 -6.12 6.01 -5.42
C GLY A 114 -5.37 5.79 -6.75
N TRP A 115 -5.54 6.66 -7.74
CA TRP A 115 -4.80 6.57 -9.00
C TRP A 115 -3.31 6.92 -8.86
N ALA A 116 -2.98 7.87 -7.97
CA ALA A 116 -1.60 8.25 -7.70
C ALA A 116 -0.85 7.17 -6.89
N VAL A 117 -1.57 6.33 -6.15
CA VAL A 117 -0.97 5.21 -5.39
C VAL A 117 -0.28 4.20 -6.32
N ILE A 118 -0.85 3.93 -7.52
CA ILE A 118 -0.33 2.91 -8.43
C ILE A 118 1.11 3.22 -8.87
N PRO A 119 1.40 4.38 -9.52
CA PRO A 119 2.76 4.68 -9.97
C PRO A 119 3.74 4.86 -8.79
N LEU A 120 3.27 5.39 -7.66
CA LEU A 120 4.10 5.54 -6.47
C LEU A 120 4.45 4.18 -5.86
N ALA A 121 3.47 3.27 -5.72
CA ALA A 121 3.73 1.91 -5.24
C ALA A 121 4.71 1.17 -6.15
N PHE A 122 4.57 1.31 -7.47
CA PHE A 122 5.50 0.73 -8.43
C PHE A 122 6.92 1.31 -8.25
N PHE A 123 7.05 2.61 -8.11
CA PHE A 123 8.33 3.29 -7.91
C PHE A 123 9.01 2.84 -6.61
N PHE A 124 8.28 2.81 -5.48
CA PHE A 124 8.84 2.35 -4.21
C PHE A 124 9.17 0.87 -4.20
N SER A 125 8.35 0.02 -4.84
CA SER A 125 8.66 -1.40 -5.01
C SER A 125 9.92 -1.61 -5.86
N PHE A 126 10.11 -0.82 -6.91
CA PHE A 126 11.31 -0.86 -7.73
C PHE A 126 12.55 -0.43 -6.94
N LEU A 127 12.45 0.62 -6.12
CA LEU A 127 13.52 1.05 -5.22
C LEU A 127 13.86 -0.03 -4.18
N ALA A 128 12.86 -0.64 -3.56
CA ALA A 128 13.07 -1.68 -2.54
C ALA A 128 13.76 -2.90 -3.13
N ILE A 129 13.21 -3.47 -4.22
CA ILE A 129 13.75 -4.67 -4.86
C ILE A 129 15.12 -4.38 -5.50
N GLY A 130 15.25 -3.26 -6.21
CA GLY A 130 16.51 -2.84 -6.82
C GLY A 130 17.59 -2.60 -5.77
N GLY A 131 17.23 -1.95 -4.67
CA GLY A 131 18.12 -1.72 -3.55
C GLY A 131 18.56 -3.01 -2.87
N GLU A 132 17.66 -3.98 -2.64
CA GLU A 132 18.02 -5.30 -2.11
C GLU A 132 19.01 -6.04 -3.04
N PHE A 133 18.81 -5.92 -4.36
CA PHE A 133 19.69 -6.55 -5.35
C PHE A 133 21.10 -5.97 -5.27
N VAL A 134 21.20 -4.64 -5.29
CA VAL A 134 22.49 -3.93 -5.16
C VAL A 134 23.14 -4.20 -3.80
N ALA A 135 22.38 -4.24 -2.72
CA ALA A 135 22.91 -4.54 -1.40
C ALA A 135 23.51 -5.94 -1.32
N ARG A 136 22.93 -6.94 -1.99
CA ARG A 136 23.47 -8.32 -2.05
C ARG A 136 24.76 -8.38 -2.87
N ASP A 137 24.81 -7.69 -4.01
CA ASP A 137 26.00 -7.70 -4.88
C ASP A 137 27.20 -6.97 -4.26
N LEU A 138 26.94 -5.87 -3.56
CA LEU A 138 27.98 -5.06 -2.92
C LEU A 138 28.29 -5.49 -1.48
N GLY A 139 27.58 -6.45 -0.91
CA GLY A 139 27.73 -6.87 0.48
C GLY A 139 27.32 -5.80 1.50
N VAL A 140 26.50 -4.82 1.10
CA VAL A 140 26.04 -3.73 1.97
C VAL A 140 24.81 -4.21 2.78
N PRO A 141 24.70 -3.83 4.07
CA PRO A 141 23.51 -4.19 4.85
C PRO A 141 22.21 -3.67 4.23
N VAL A 142 21.17 -4.49 4.23
CA VAL A 142 19.83 -4.14 3.69
C VAL A 142 19.23 -2.89 4.32
N PHE A 143 19.61 -2.56 5.55
CA PHE A 143 19.19 -1.32 6.22
C PHE A 143 19.55 -0.04 5.46
N PHE A 144 20.60 -0.07 4.63
CA PHE A 144 20.97 1.06 3.79
C PHE A 144 19.89 1.39 2.75
N VAL A 145 19.18 0.37 2.25
CA VAL A 145 18.05 0.53 1.33
C VAL A 145 16.90 1.28 2.00
N HIS A 146 16.57 0.93 3.24
CA HIS A 146 15.54 1.63 4.01
C HIS A 146 15.89 3.08 4.31
N VAL A 147 17.18 3.40 4.48
CA VAL A 147 17.65 4.80 4.61
C VAL A 147 17.42 5.57 3.32
N LEU A 148 17.71 4.97 2.16
CA LEU A 148 17.47 5.60 0.85
C LEU A 148 15.97 5.82 0.59
N GLU A 149 15.12 4.84 0.94
CA GLU A 149 13.66 4.99 0.87
C GLU A 149 13.18 6.14 1.76
N GLY A 150 13.65 6.19 3.00
CA GLY A 150 13.31 7.25 3.95
C GLY A 150 13.76 8.64 3.46
N LEU A 151 14.97 8.75 2.92
CA LEU A 151 15.47 9.97 2.30
C LEU A 151 14.61 10.40 1.10
N THR A 152 14.26 9.48 0.24
CA THR A 152 13.41 9.76 -0.92
C THR A 152 12.05 10.31 -0.47
N LEU A 153 11.43 9.69 0.53
CA LEU A 153 10.18 10.17 1.11
C LEU A 153 10.32 11.56 1.74
N LEU A 154 11.42 11.82 2.42
CA LEU A 154 11.70 13.12 3.03
C LEU A 154 11.85 14.21 1.96
N PHE A 155 12.56 13.95 0.87
CA PHE A 155 12.69 14.89 -0.25
C PHE A 155 11.34 15.17 -0.91
N PHE A 156 10.51 14.16 -1.12
CA PHE A 156 9.16 14.35 -1.67
C PHE A 156 8.29 15.19 -0.73
N ALA A 157 8.31 14.91 0.58
CA ALA A 157 7.56 15.68 1.57
C ALA A 157 8.04 17.14 1.63
N ALA A 158 9.34 17.36 1.59
CA ALA A 158 9.93 18.70 1.54
C ALA A 158 9.52 19.45 0.26
N SER A 159 9.56 18.80 -0.90
CA SER A 159 9.12 19.37 -2.18
C SER A 159 7.67 19.85 -2.12
N GLU A 160 6.76 19.04 -1.55
CA GLU A 160 5.36 19.42 -1.37
C GLU A 160 5.17 20.62 -0.43
N TYR A 161 5.98 20.70 0.63
CA TYR A 161 5.96 21.85 1.54
C TYR A 161 6.39 23.14 0.83
N PHE A 162 7.45 23.09 0.03
CA PHE A 162 7.94 24.25 -0.73
C PHE A 162 6.95 24.69 -1.81
N GLU A 163 6.33 23.74 -2.54
CA GLU A 163 5.30 24.02 -3.54
C GLU A 163 4.10 24.76 -2.93
N LYS A 164 3.56 24.29 -1.81
CA LYS A 164 2.46 24.95 -1.11
C LYS A 164 2.81 26.35 -0.60
N LYS A 165 4.06 26.56 -0.19
CA LYS A 165 4.52 27.88 0.28
C LYS A 165 4.68 28.86 -0.87
N TRP A 166 5.12 28.38 -2.05
CA TRP A 166 5.30 29.21 -3.26
C TRP A 166 3.95 29.61 -3.87
N MET A 167 2.98 28.70 -3.92
CA MET A 167 1.63 28.99 -4.45
C MET A 167 0.77 29.88 -3.52
N ARG A 168 1.18 30.10 -2.30
CA ARG A 168 0.49 31.03 -1.35
C ARG A 168 1.06 32.44 -1.36
N ARG A 169 2.08 32.70 -2.14
CA ARG A 169 2.62 34.05 -2.42
C ARG A 169 2.13 34.56 -3.76
#